data_aa9c796857d5af84cc6d130b8aafa2bd
#
_entry.id   aa9c796857d5af84cc6d130b8aafa2bd
#
_cell.length_a   1.000
_cell.length_b   1.000
_cell.length_c   1.000
_cell.angle_alpha   90.00
_cell.angle_beta   90.00
_cell.angle_gamma   90.00
#
_symmetry.space_group_name_H-M   'P 1'
#
loop_
_entity.id
_entity.type
_entity.pdbx_description
1 polymer ?
#
loop_
_entity_poly.entity_id
_entity_poly.type
_entity_poly.pdbx_seq_one_letter_code
_entity_poly.pdbx_strand_id
1 'polypeptide(L)'
;IILGEETVKEMGNEFVLIELDTIAVKGKTEPVKIYTSLGTHYALEHAMNYEMPRQQHDKFLIFYRNQNWVFARRWIGDLRNRFDGMLVQYYTMMEKRIDQLEKEGLPEDWDGVYRATTK
;
A
#
# COMPACT_ATOMS: atom_id res chain seq x y z
N ILE A 1 -10.55 -5.99 -1.98
CA ILE A 1 -11.42 -4.82 -2.18
C ILE A 1 -10.62 -3.55 -1.94
N ILE A 2 -10.73 -2.61 -2.85
CA ILE A 2 -10.03 -1.34 -2.75
C ILE A 2 -11.01 -0.26 -2.32
N LEU A 3 -10.63 0.50 -1.29
CA LEU A 3 -11.47 1.53 -0.69
C LEU A 3 -10.83 2.90 -0.89
N GLY A 4 -11.61 3.88 -1.31
CA GLY A 4 -11.15 5.25 -1.42
C GLY A 4 -11.24 5.98 -0.09
N GLU A 5 -10.65 7.17 -0.04
CA GLU A 5 -10.61 7.96 1.19
C GLU A 5 -12.00 8.31 1.72
N GLU A 6 -12.92 8.66 0.83
CA GLU A 6 -14.26 9.06 1.26
C GLU A 6 -15.00 7.88 1.90
N THR A 7 -14.87 6.69 1.32
CA THR A 7 -15.48 5.50 1.88
C THR A 7 -14.88 5.19 3.26
N VAL A 8 -13.55 5.31 3.37
CA VAL A 8 -12.86 5.05 4.64
C VAL A 8 -13.35 6.01 5.73
N LYS A 9 -13.59 7.27 5.38
CA LYS A 9 -14.08 8.25 6.36
C LYS A 9 -15.44 7.89 6.92
N GLU A 10 -16.26 7.21 6.12
CA GLU A 10 -17.59 6.81 6.53
C GLU A 10 -17.62 5.50 7.30
N MET A 11 -16.54 4.76 7.27
CA MET A 11 -16.42 3.49 8.00
C MET A 11 -16.14 3.77 9.46
N GLY A 12 -16.64 2.91 10.33
CA GLY A 12 -16.37 3.02 11.76
C GLY A 12 -14.96 2.58 12.12
N ASN A 13 -14.57 2.84 13.36
CA ASN A 13 -13.25 2.49 13.85
C ASN A 13 -13.09 0.99 14.11
N GLU A 14 -14.12 0.22 13.84
CA GLU A 14 -14.10 -1.23 14.07
C GLU A 14 -13.29 -2.00 13.02
N PHE A 15 -12.95 -1.35 11.88
CA PHE A 15 -12.25 -2.01 10.78
C PHE A 15 -10.75 -1.76 10.85
N VAL A 16 -9.99 -2.79 10.54
CA VAL A 16 -8.53 -2.68 10.41
C VAL A 16 -8.21 -2.33 8.96
N LEU A 17 -7.72 -1.14 8.75
CA LEU A 17 -7.45 -0.60 7.40
C LEU A 17 -5.96 -0.59 7.14
N ILE A 18 -5.60 -0.91 5.90
CA ILE A 18 -4.23 -0.86 5.41
C ILE A 18 -4.19 0.14 4.26
N GLU A 19 -3.34 1.14 4.37
CA GLU A 19 -3.12 2.08 3.27
C GLU A 19 -2.28 1.37 2.20
N LEU A 20 -2.77 1.38 0.98
CA LEU A 20 -2.10 0.66 -0.11
C LEU A 20 -1.25 1.56 -0.98
N ASP A 21 -1.73 2.77 -1.28
CA ASP A 21 -1.08 3.59 -2.29
C ASP A 21 -1.67 4.99 -2.28
N THR A 22 -0.98 5.89 -2.98
CA THR A 22 -1.51 7.22 -3.34
C THR A 22 -1.41 7.31 -4.85
N ILE A 23 -2.53 7.51 -5.50
CA ILE A 23 -2.59 7.47 -6.96
C ILE A 23 -3.23 8.73 -7.52
N ALA A 24 -2.80 9.09 -8.75
CA ALA A 24 -3.45 10.15 -9.51
C ALA A 24 -4.58 9.51 -10.31
N VAL A 25 -5.77 10.06 -10.17
CA VAL A 25 -6.96 9.54 -10.83
C VAL A 25 -7.41 10.53 -11.89
N LYS A 26 -7.72 10.02 -13.08
CA LYS A 26 -8.19 10.86 -14.17
C LYS A 26 -9.45 11.60 -13.76
N GLY A 27 -9.47 12.89 -14.04
CA GLY A 27 -10.61 13.74 -13.68
C GLY A 27 -10.55 14.33 -12.29
N LYS A 28 -9.55 13.95 -11.48
CA LYS A 28 -9.36 14.52 -10.16
C LYS A 28 -8.14 15.42 -10.15
N THR A 29 -8.24 16.55 -9.46
CA THR A 29 -7.12 17.50 -9.37
C THR A 29 -6.10 17.09 -8.33
N GLU A 30 -6.52 16.33 -7.33
CA GLU A 30 -5.63 15.91 -6.25
C GLU A 30 -5.49 14.40 -6.21
N PRO A 31 -4.31 13.90 -5.79
CA PRO A 31 -4.14 12.46 -5.63
C PRO A 31 -5.07 11.91 -4.56
N VAL A 32 -5.40 10.64 -4.66
CA VAL A 32 -6.23 9.97 -3.67
C VAL A 32 -5.48 8.81 -3.06
N LYS A 33 -5.68 8.62 -1.77
CA LYS A 33 -5.17 7.44 -1.07
C LYS A 33 -6.17 6.31 -1.20
N ILE A 34 -5.65 5.12 -1.38
CA ILE A 34 -6.50 3.93 -1.44
C ILE A 34 -6.10 2.96 -0.34
N TYR A 35 -7.08 2.22 0.14
CA TYR A 35 -6.94 1.34 1.30
C TYR A 35 -7.59 0.00 1.02
N THR A 36 -7.31 -0.96 1.88
CA THR A 36 -8.09 -2.19 1.95
C THR A 36 -8.40 -2.47 3.42
N SER A 37 -9.44 -3.24 3.67
CA SER A 37 -9.79 -3.66 5.02
C SER A 37 -9.38 -5.12 5.19
N LEU A 38 -8.73 -5.42 6.31
CA LEU A 38 -8.42 -6.80 6.68
C LEU A 38 -9.60 -7.45 7.39
N GLY A 39 -10.58 -6.66 7.82
CA GLY A 39 -11.71 -7.12 8.59
C GLY A 39 -11.89 -6.26 9.83
N THR A 40 -12.74 -6.71 10.76
CA THR A 40 -12.94 -5.99 12.00
C THR A 40 -11.84 -6.34 13.00
N HIS A 41 -11.57 -5.42 13.93
CA HIS A 41 -10.63 -5.68 15.02
C HIS A 41 -11.04 -6.92 15.81
N TYR A 42 -12.34 -7.06 16.04
CA TYR A 42 -12.85 -8.20 16.80
C TYR A 42 -12.53 -9.54 16.11
N ALA A 43 -12.80 -9.62 14.82
CA ALA A 43 -12.55 -10.85 14.07
C ALA A 43 -11.05 -11.17 13.98
N LEU A 44 -10.22 -10.15 13.78
CA LEU A 44 -8.79 -10.34 13.60
C LEU A 44 -8.05 -10.65 14.89
N GLU A 45 -8.57 -10.18 16.03
CA GLU A 45 -7.98 -10.45 17.32
C GLU A 45 -7.75 -11.93 17.57
N HIS A 46 -8.64 -12.75 17.04
CA HIS A 46 -8.60 -14.20 17.24
C HIS A 46 -8.04 -14.96 16.03
N ALA A 47 -7.81 -14.27 14.92
CA ALA A 47 -7.39 -14.92 13.68
C ALA A 47 -5.91 -14.77 13.40
N MET A 48 -5.33 -13.61 13.68
CA MET A 48 -3.93 -13.37 13.40
C MET A 48 -3.42 -12.14 14.14
N ASN A 49 -2.10 -12.09 14.33
CA ASN A 49 -1.45 -10.91 14.85
C ASN A 49 -1.17 -9.98 13.68
N TYR A 50 -1.88 -8.86 13.57
CA TYR A 50 -1.74 -7.92 12.46
C TYR A 50 -0.99 -6.64 12.84
N GLU A 51 -0.76 -6.40 14.11
CA GLU A 51 -0.16 -5.14 14.58
C GLU A 51 1.26 -4.94 14.04
N MET A 52 2.12 -5.94 14.21
CA MET A 52 3.50 -5.84 13.74
C MET A 52 3.58 -5.74 12.21
N PRO A 53 2.90 -6.61 11.46
CA PRO A 53 2.94 -6.48 10.00
C PRO A 53 2.39 -5.14 9.51
N ARG A 54 1.39 -4.59 10.20
CA ARG A 54 0.82 -3.31 9.83
C ARG A 54 1.83 -2.17 9.98
N GLN A 55 2.57 -2.18 11.09
CA GLN A 55 3.63 -1.21 11.31
C GLN A 55 4.76 -1.37 10.28
N GLN A 56 5.08 -2.61 9.95
CA GLN A 56 6.10 -2.89 8.95
C GLN A 56 5.66 -2.45 7.55
N HIS A 57 4.39 -2.60 7.26
CA HIS A 57 3.84 -2.12 5.98
C HIS A 57 3.97 -0.61 5.86
N ASP A 58 3.73 0.12 6.94
CA ASP A 58 3.90 1.56 6.92
C ASP A 58 5.34 1.94 6.60
N LYS A 59 6.30 1.20 7.12
CA LYS A 59 7.72 1.41 6.79
C LYS A 59 8.00 1.12 5.32
N PHE A 60 7.39 0.05 4.79
CA PHE A 60 7.51 -0.24 3.37
C PHE A 60 7.07 0.95 2.52
N LEU A 61 5.92 1.54 2.86
CA LEU A 61 5.42 2.69 2.10
C LEU A 61 6.38 3.89 2.19
N ILE A 62 6.98 4.11 3.35
CA ILE A 62 7.94 5.20 3.52
C ILE A 62 9.14 4.99 2.60
N PHE A 63 9.72 3.78 2.60
CA PHE A 63 10.84 3.49 1.72
C PHE A 63 10.47 3.59 0.25
N TYR A 64 9.30 3.06 -0.12
CA TYR A 64 8.81 3.14 -1.48
C TYR A 64 8.68 4.60 -1.95
N ARG A 65 8.07 5.45 -1.13
CA ARG A 65 7.84 6.86 -1.48
C ARG A 65 9.13 7.67 -1.55
N ASN A 66 10.16 7.22 -0.87
CA ASN A 66 11.47 7.87 -0.89
C ASN A 66 12.41 7.25 -1.92
N GLN A 67 11.90 6.37 -2.76
CA GLN A 67 12.68 5.71 -3.81
C GLN A 67 13.81 4.85 -3.27
N ASN A 68 13.67 4.40 -2.04
CA ASN A 68 14.64 3.47 -1.46
C ASN A 68 14.24 2.05 -1.86
N TRP A 69 14.54 1.73 -3.12
CA TRP A 69 14.05 0.50 -3.74
C TRP A 69 14.60 -0.76 -3.08
N VAL A 70 15.85 -0.71 -2.61
CA VAL A 70 16.47 -1.86 -1.95
C VAL A 70 15.68 -2.27 -0.71
N PHE A 71 15.41 -1.30 0.17
CA PHE A 71 14.67 -1.59 1.40
C PHE A 71 13.19 -1.85 1.12
N ALA A 72 12.60 -1.16 0.15
CA ALA A 72 11.22 -1.42 -0.21
C ALA A 72 11.04 -2.87 -0.68
N ARG A 73 11.95 -3.37 -1.52
CA ARG A 73 11.89 -4.76 -1.97
C ARG A 73 12.09 -5.74 -0.83
N ARG A 74 12.98 -5.41 0.09
CA ARG A 74 13.24 -6.25 1.26
C ARG A 74 11.98 -6.40 2.11
N TRP A 75 11.28 -5.29 2.34
CA TRP A 75 10.04 -5.35 3.09
C TRP A 75 8.95 -6.15 2.36
N ILE A 76 8.89 -6.05 1.04
CA ILE A 76 7.96 -6.88 0.27
C ILE A 76 8.24 -8.36 0.52
N GLY A 77 9.50 -8.76 0.50
CA GLY A 77 9.87 -10.14 0.77
C GLY A 77 9.40 -10.63 2.13
N ASP A 78 9.54 -9.77 3.14
CA ASP A 78 9.12 -10.12 4.50
C ASP A 78 7.61 -10.07 4.68
N LEU A 79 6.93 -9.15 3.99
CA LEU A 79 5.51 -8.91 4.21
C LEU A 79 4.58 -9.75 3.34
N ARG A 80 5.11 -10.30 2.24
CA ARG A 80 4.28 -10.97 1.24
C ARG A 80 3.35 -12.03 1.84
N ASN A 81 3.85 -12.80 2.78
CA ASN A 81 3.10 -13.89 3.38
C ASN A 81 2.55 -13.54 4.78
N ARG A 82 2.71 -12.29 5.20
CA ARG A 82 2.08 -11.82 6.43
C ARG A 82 0.61 -11.53 6.10
N PHE A 83 -0.16 -11.06 7.03
CA PHE A 83 -1.59 -10.80 6.82
C PHE A 83 -2.34 -12.03 6.31
N ASP A 84 -1.86 -13.21 6.68
CA ASP A 84 -2.51 -14.48 6.29
C ASP A 84 -2.64 -14.63 4.77
N GLY A 85 -1.69 -14.07 4.04
CA GLY A 85 -1.67 -14.18 2.59
C GLY A 85 -2.63 -13.26 1.85
N MET A 86 -3.38 -12.43 2.56
CA MET A 86 -4.40 -11.58 1.94
C MET A 86 -3.82 -10.53 0.99
N LEU A 87 -2.56 -10.15 1.17
CA LEU A 87 -1.95 -9.09 0.37
C LEU A 87 -0.88 -9.60 -0.60
N VAL A 88 -0.87 -10.90 -0.88
CA VAL A 88 0.13 -11.48 -1.80
C VAL A 88 0.08 -10.81 -3.17
N GLN A 89 -1.11 -10.66 -3.74
CA GLN A 89 -1.25 -10.06 -5.07
C GLN A 89 -0.84 -8.59 -5.08
N TYR A 90 -1.17 -7.88 -4.01
CA TYR A 90 -0.78 -6.48 -3.88
C TYR A 90 0.75 -6.33 -3.88
N TYR A 91 1.43 -7.11 -3.04
CA TYR A 91 2.89 -7.00 -2.96
C TYR A 91 3.56 -7.47 -4.25
N THR A 92 3.00 -8.45 -4.94
CA THR A 92 3.52 -8.87 -6.23
C THR A 92 3.40 -7.74 -7.26
N MET A 93 2.27 -7.06 -7.26
CA MET A 93 2.06 -5.91 -8.13
C MET A 93 3.02 -4.78 -7.80
N MET A 94 3.23 -4.50 -6.50
CA MET A 94 4.13 -3.43 -6.07
C MET A 94 5.57 -3.74 -6.45
N GLU A 95 5.97 -5.00 -6.38
CA GLU A 95 7.31 -5.40 -6.80
C GLU A 95 7.55 -5.10 -8.27
N LYS A 96 6.57 -5.42 -9.11
CA LYS A 96 6.67 -5.12 -10.54
C LYS A 96 6.69 -3.61 -10.80
N ARG A 97 5.88 -2.86 -10.03
CA ARG A 97 5.86 -1.40 -10.16
C ARG A 97 7.22 -0.81 -9.80
N ILE A 98 7.83 -1.29 -8.72
CA ILE A 98 9.15 -0.83 -8.31
C ILE A 98 10.17 -1.07 -9.42
N ASP A 99 10.14 -2.26 -10.04
CA ASP A 99 11.03 -2.55 -11.16
C ASP A 99 10.84 -1.55 -12.29
N GLN A 100 9.60 -1.23 -12.60
CA GLN A 100 9.26 -0.27 -13.66
C GLN A 100 9.74 1.13 -13.30
N LEU A 101 9.43 1.58 -12.09
CA LEU A 101 9.79 2.93 -11.65
C LEU A 101 11.29 3.12 -11.56
N GLU A 102 11.99 2.12 -11.07
CA GLU A 102 13.44 2.18 -11.00
C GLU A 102 14.06 2.26 -12.38
N LYS A 103 13.53 1.49 -13.32
CA LYS A 103 14.02 1.47 -14.69
C LYS A 103 13.77 2.79 -15.41
N GLU A 104 12.58 3.36 -15.23
CA GLU A 104 12.21 4.61 -15.90
C GLU A 104 12.89 5.82 -15.26
N GLY A 105 13.18 5.73 -13.97
CA GLY A 105 13.70 6.84 -13.21
C GLY A 105 12.61 7.81 -12.79
N LEU A 106 12.77 8.37 -11.61
CA LEU A 106 11.84 9.37 -11.07
C LEU A 106 12.66 10.57 -10.59
N PRO A 107 12.05 11.76 -10.57
CA PRO A 107 12.75 12.92 -10.00
C PRO A 107 13.03 12.70 -8.52
N GLU A 108 14.10 13.30 -8.03
CA GLU A 108 14.50 13.18 -6.63
C GLU A 108 13.39 13.62 -5.68
N ASP A 109 12.62 14.62 -6.10
CA ASP A 109 11.54 15.19 -5.30
C ASP A 109 10.17 14.58 -5.63
N TRP A 110 10.17 13.32 -6.12
CA TRP A 110 8.93 12.62 -6.40
C TRP A 110 8.02 12.67 -5.18
N ASP A 111 6.74 12.96 -5.41
CA ASP A 111 5.76 13.16 -4.35
C ASP A 111 5.16 11.86 -3.80
N GLY A 112 5.64 10.71 -4.25
CA GLY A 112 5.12 9.42 -3.81
C GLY A 112 3.83 9.00 -4.48
N VAL A 113 3.34 9.79 -5.43
CA VAL A 113 2.08 9.51 -6.12
C VAL A 113 2.35 8.69 -7.38
N TYR A 114 1.63 7.59 -7.51
CA TYR A 114 1.75 6.78 -8.72
C TYR A 114 0.86 7.36 -9.81
N ARG A 115 1.46 7.62 -10.95
CA ARG A 115 0.76 8.09 -12.14
C ARG A 115 0.96 7.07 -13.24
N ALA A 116 -0.13 6.43 -13.63
CA ALA A 116 -0.03 5.44 -14.71
C ALA A 116 0.36 6.14 -16.01
N THR A 117 1.35 5.55 -16.68
CA THR A 117 1.81 6.08 -17.97
C THR A 117 1.27 5.25 -19.13
N THR A 118 0.25 4.48 -18.87
CA THR A 118 -0.34 3.58 -19.83
C THR A 118 -0.90 4.31 -21.04
N LYS A 119 -0.75 3.70 -22.16
CA LYS A 119 -1.35 4.21 -23.39
C LYS A 119 -2.68 3.55 -23.63
#